data_4905755064ca1236441f947cc5de2ced
#
_entry.id   4905755064ca1236441f947cc5de2ced
#
_cell.length_a   1.000
_cell.length_b   1.000
_cell.length_c   1.000
_cell.angle_alpha   90.00
_cell.angle_beta   90.00
_cell.angle_gamma   90.00
#
_symmetry.space_group_name_H-M   'P 1'
#
loop_
_entity.id
_entity.type
_entity.pdbx_description
1 polymer ?
#
loop_
_entity_poly.entity_id
_entity_poly.type
_entity_poly.pdbx_seq_one_letter_code
_entity_poly.pdbx_strand_id
1 'polypeptide(L)'
;NYNGNPITLGEILQDESEVPEKYFLTDQAKLEKFQYLRGPKKIERTSSDGHQYIYSEGGMSPYDDLNLPGRTMLTSEGTVNRSTHLLFVNNKYRLITPIEAERLQDFPDDWTAKKKLSNGSIVEVSDKMRMFFMGNALVTEIVKEIGYFIRKVEVE
;
A
#
# COMPACT_ATOMS: atom_id res chain seq x y z
N ASN A 1 24.07 -6.03 8.76
CA ASN A 1 22.88 -6.36 9.58
C ASN A 1 22.19 -5.04 9.94
N TYR A 2 20.89 -4.91 9.70
CA TYR A 2 20.10 -3.77 10.13
C TYR A 2 19.91 -3.85 11.65
N ASN A 3 20.34 -2.81 12.37
CA ASN A 3 20.30 -2.76 13.85
C ASN A 3 19.29 -1.71 14.35
N GLY A 4 18.51 -1.08 13.46
CA GLY A 4 17.49 -0.11 13.81
C GLY A 4 16.12 -0.75 14.04
N ASN A 5 15.23 -0.04 14.73
CA ASN A 5 13.83 -0.42 14.80
C ASN A 5 13.16 -0.11 13.45
N PRO A 6 12.41 -1.05 12.86
CA PRO A 6 11.68 -0.76 11.65
C PRO A 6 10.57 0.26 11.92
N ILE A 7 10.32 1.18 10.99
CA ILE A 7 9.16 2.06 11.03
C ILE A 7 7.90 1.19 10.87
N THR A 8 6.98 1.33 11.78
CA THR A 8 5.74 0.55 11.79
C THR A 8 4.65 1.22 10.95
N LEU A 9 3.66 0.45 10.54
CA LEU A 9 2.52 0.98 9.81
C LEU A 9 1.76 2.04 10.64
N GLY A 10 1.70 1.87 11.97
CA GLY A 10 1.07 2.83 12.86
C GLY A 10 1.75 4.20 12.90
N GLU A 11 3.09 4.24 12.73
CA GLU A 11 3.86 5.49 12.77
C GLU A 11 3.68 6.38 11.55
N ILE A 12 3.22 5.83 10.42
CA ILE A 12 2.99 6.60 9.19
C ILE A 12 1.56 7.14 9.07
N LEU A 13 0.65 6.74 9.96
CA LEU A 13 -0.75 7.13 9.87
C LEU A 13 -0.94 8.64 10.12
N GLN A 14 -1.93 9.19 9.44
CA GLN A 14 -2.46 10.53 9.75
C GLN A 14 -3.32 10.47 11.01
N ASP A 15 -3.48 11.64 11.66
CA ASP A 15 -4.51 11.78 12.68
C ASP A 15 -5.90 11.48 12.08
N GLU A 16 -6.77 10.78 12.83
CA GLU A 16 -8.08 10.38 12.33
C GLU A 16 -8.92 11.56 11.87
N SER A 17 -8.76 12.72 12.50
CA SER A 17 -9.46 13.96 12.15
C SER A 17 -9.07 14.52 10.77
N GLU A 18 -7.89 14.15 10.27
CA GLU A 18 -7.39 14.55 8.95
C GLU A 18 -7.77 13.55 7.84
N VAL A 19 -8.21 12.34 8.21
CA VAL A 19 -8.56 11.30 7.25
C VAL A 19 -9.94 11.55 6.65
N PRO A 20 -10.05 11.79 5.31
CA PRO A 20 -11.34 11.97 4.66
C PRO A 20 -12.27 10.78 4.83
N GLU A 21 -13.56 11.03 5.03
CA GLU A 21 -14.58 10.00 5.31
C GLU A 21 -14.61 8.89 4.24
N LYS A 22 -14.33 9.20 3.00
CA LYS A 22 -14.29 8.24 1.88
C LYS A 22 -13.32 7.07 2.06
N TYR A 23 -12.33 7.18 2.96
CA TYR A 23 -11.39 6.09 3.26
C TYR A 23 -11.92 5.12 4.30
N PHE A 24 -12.95 5.48 5.07
CA PHE A 24 -13.58 4.58 6.01
C PHE A 24 -14.52 3.62 5.30
N LEU A 25 -14.44 2.33 5.66
CA LEU A 25 -15.27 1.28 5.10
C LEU A 25 -16.54 1.14 5.92
N THR A 26 -17.57 1.87 5.52
CA THR A 26 -18.92 1.79 6.09
C THR A 26 -19.82 0.76 5.39
N ASP A 27 -19.43 0.34 4.17
CA ASP A 27 -20.14 -0.65 3.37
C ASP A 27 -19.77 -2.06 3.81
N GLN A 28 -20.72 -2.75 4.44
CA GLN A 28 -20.57 -4.11 4.95
C GLN A 28 -20.20 -5.11 3.84
N ALA A 29 -20.75 -4.97 2.64
CA ALA A 29 -20.44 -5.85 1.51
C ALA A 29 -18.98 -5.73 1.05
N LYS A 30 -18.42 -4.53 1.10
CA LYS A 30 -16.98 -4.33 0.82
C LYS A 30 -16.12 -4.97 1.89
N LEU A 31 -16.47 -4.84 3.15
CA LEU A 31 -15.74 -5.46 4.26
C LEU A 31 -15.75 -6.98 4.15
N GLU A 32 -16.91 -7.59 3.90
CA GLU A 32 -17.06 -9.04 3.68
C GLU A 32 -16.19 -9.51 2.49
N LYS A 33 -16.16 -8.72 1.42
CA LYS A 33 -15.30 -9.02 0.27
C LYS A 33 -13.81 -8.99 0.64
N PHE A 34 -13.34 -8.03 1.45
CA PHE A 34 -11.98 -8.02 1.98
C PHE A 34 -11.69 -9.26 2.82
N GLN A 35 -12.58 -9.61 3.73
CA GLN A 35 -12.45 -10.79 4.58
C GLN A 35 -12.38 -12.08 3.74
N TYR A 36 -13.26 -12.23 2.75
CA TYR A 36 -13.20 -13.34 1.80
C TYR A 36 -11.88 -13.38 1.03
N LEU A 37 -11.41 -12.24 0.51
CA LEU A 37 -10.16 -12.17 -0.25
C LEU A 37 -8.94 -12.50 0.61
N ARG A 38 -8.93 -12.11 1.87
CA ARG A 38 -7.84 -12.38 2.81
C ARG A 38 -7.92 -13.75 3.46
N GLY A 39 -9.08 -14.41 3.43
CA GLY A 39 -9.28 -15.74 3.95
C GLY A 39 -8.55 -16.83 3.15
N PRO A 40 -8.35 -18.03 3.74
CA PRO A 40 -7.79 -19.17 3.02
C PRO A 40 -8.79 -19.67 1.96
N LYS A 41 -8.25 -20.15 0.84
CA LYS A 41 -9.07 -20.70 -0.26
C LYS A 41 -8.51 -22.02 -0.76
N LYS A 42 -9.42 -22.92 -1.11
CA LYS A 42 -9.15 -24.12 -1.91
C LYS A 42 -10.22 -24.16 -2.99
N ILE A 43 -9.83 -23.96 -4.23
CA ILE A 43 -10.74 -23.84 -5.37
C ILE A 43 -10.30 -24.82 -6.45
N GLU A 44 -11.20 -25.71 -6.87
CA GLU A 44 -10.97 -26.56 -8.02
C GLU A 44 -10.92 -25.70 -9.28
N ARG A 45 -9.89 -25.88 -10.07
CA ARG A 45 -9.68 -25.19 -11.34
C ARG A 45 -9.29 -26.18 -12.43
N THR A 46 -9.64 -25.83 -13.66
CA THR A 46 -9.22 -26.54 -14.85
C THR A 46 -8.32 -25.61 -15.67
N SER A 47 -7.13 -26.07 -16.02
CA SER A 47 -6.23 -25.34 -16.89
C SER A 47 -6.70 -25.39 -18.35
N SER A 48 -6.08 -24.61 -19.22
CA SER A 48 -6.45 -24.51 -20.66
C SER A 48 -6.29 -25.84 -21.43
N ASP A 49 -5.44 -26.76 -20.94
CA ASP A 49 -5.20 -28.11 -21.47
C ASP A 49 -6.09 -29.19 -20.86
N GLY A 50 -7.08 -28.80 -20.04
CA GLY A 50 -8.06 -29.69 -19.40
C GLY A 50 -7.58 -30.34 -18.10
N HIS A 51 -6.37 -30.04 -17.61
CA HIS A 51 -5.88 -30.55 -16.34
C HIS A 51 -6.63 -29.94 -15.16
N GLN A 52 -7.17 -30.79 -14.26
CA GLN A 52 -7.81 -30.37 -13.03
C GLN A 52 -6.80 -30.24 -11.90
N TYR A 53 -6.84 -29.14 -11.17
CA TYR A 53 -5.98 -28.90 -10.02
C TYR A 53 -6.70 -28.11 -8.94
N ILE A 54 -6.21 -28.22 -7.70
CA ILE A 54 -6.72 -27.44 -6.59
C ILE A 54 -5.83 -26.20 -6.43
N TYR A 55 -6.39 -25.03 -6.75
CA TYR A 55 -5.78 -23.76 -6.38
C TYR A 55 -5.89 -23.57 -4.88
N SER A 56 -4.75 -23.44 -4.20
CA SER A 56 -4.71 -23.23 -2.75
C SER A 56 -4.05 -21.89 -2.43
N GLU A 57 -4.70 -21.11 -1.58
CA GLU A 57 -4.21 -19.82 -1.09
C GLU A 57 -4.31 -19.80 0.44
N GLY A 58 -3.20 -19.51 1.13
CA GLY A 58 -3.18 -19.40 2.59
C GLY A 58 -3.96 -18.19 3.10
N GLY A 59 -4.40 -18.19 4.35
CA GLY A 59 -5.03 -17.04 4.98
C GLY A 59 -4.03 -15.91 5.27
N MET A 60 -4.53 -14.67 5.27
CA MET A 60 -3.84 -13.49 5.79
C MET A 60 -4.56 -13.00 7.05
N SER A 61 -3.91 -12.11 7.81
CA SER A 61 -4.61 -11.37 8.86
C SER A 61 -5.84 -10.64 8.28
N PRO A 62 -6.96 -10.57 9.01
CA PRO A 62 -8.15 -9.85 8.56
C PRO A 62 -7.89 -8.36 8.29
N TYR A 63 -6.93 -7.76 8.97
CA TYR A 63 -6.43 -6.39 8.76
C TYR A 63 -4.92 -6.35 9.01
N ASP A 64 -4.26 -5.27 8.61
CA ASP A 64 -2.82 -5.10 8.78
C ASP A 64 -2.50 -4.69 10.23
N ASP A 65 -1.45 -5.29 10.80
CA ASP A 65 -1.00 -4.98 12.16
C ASP A 65 -0.23 -3.66 12.16
N LEU A 66 -0.70 -2.73 12.98
CA LEU A 66 -0.11 -1.39 13.09
C LEU A 66 1.27 -1.38 13.75
N ASN A 67 1.63 -2.44 14.48
CA ASN A 67 2.93 -2.57 15.14
C ASN A 67 4.00 -3.21 14.24
N LEU A 68 3.63 -3.59 13.03
CA LEU A 68 4.55 -4.15 12.04
C LEU A 68 4.81 -3.15 10.91
N PRO A 69 5.92 -3.28 10.18
CA PRO A 69 6.14 -2.53 8.95
C PRO A 69 5.01 -2.75 7.94
N GLY A 70 4.68 -1.73 7.18
CA GLY A 70 3.73 -1.86 6.09
C GLY A 70 4.18 -2.91 5.07
N ARG A 71 3.21 -3.61 4.47
CA ARG A 71 3.48 -4.58 3.42
C ARG A 71 3.89 -3.88 2.11
N THR A 72 4.39 -4.65 1.16
CA THR A 72 4.65 -4.13 -0.20
C THR A 72 3.37 -3.52 -0.77
N MET A 73 3.47 -2.26 -1.17
CA MET A 73 2.40 -1.54 -1.83
C MET A 73 2.32 -1.92 -3.30
N LEU A 74 1.11 -2.12 -3.82
CA LEU A 74 0.86 -2.43 -5.23
C LEU A 74 0.16 -1.26 -5.94
N THR A 75 0.27 -1.23 -7.26
CA THR A 75 -0.41 -0.23 -8.11
C THR A 75 -1.94 -0.25 -8.01
N SER A 76 -2.49 -1.36 -7.52
CA SER A 76 -3.93 -1.55 -7.25
C SER A 76 -4.35 -1.12 -5.84
N GLU A 77 -3.46 -0.48 -5.08
CA GLU A 77 -3.77 0.06 -3.75
C GLU A 77 -5.00 0.99 -3.83
N GLY A 78 -5.82 1.00 -2.79
CA GLY A 78 -7.09 1.75 -2.80
C GLY A 78 -8.26 1.03 -3.47
N THR A 79 -8.05 -0.15 -4.07
CA THR A 79 -9.14 -1.00 -4.59
C THR A 79 -9.38 -2.22 -3.69
N VAL A 80 -10.55 -2.87 -3.80
CA VAL A 80 -10.86 -4.06 -3.00
C VAL A 80 -10.13 -5.27 -3.57
N ASN A 81 -8.94 -5.56 -3.05
CA ASN A 81 -8.18 -6.77 -3.38
C ASN A 81 -7.44 -7.30 -2.14
N ARG A 82 -6.87 -8.49 -2.25
CA ARG A 82 -6.17 -9.17 -1.16
C ARG A 82 -4.98 -8.36 -0.61
N SER A 83 -4.26 -7.66 -1.48
CA SER A 83 -2.99 -7.01 -1.16
C SER A 83 -3.17 -5.57 -0.69
N THR A 84 -4.34 -4.96 -0.84
CA THR A 84 -4.64 -3.61 -0.34
C THR A 84 -4.49 -3.56 1.17
N HIS A 85 -3.86 -2.51 1.68
CA HIS A 85 -3.77 -2.27 3.12
C HIS A 85 -5.16 -1.99 3.69
N LEU A 86 -5.59 -2.84 4.62
CA LEU A 86 -6.82 -2.69 5.37
C LEU A 86 -6.48 -2.47 6.83
N LEU A 87 -6.82 -1.32 7.36
CA LEU A 87 -6.55 -0.92 8.73
C LEU A 87 -7.77 -1.10 9.62
N PHE A 88 -7.52 -1.40 10.90
CA PHE A 88 -8.54 -1.35 11.94
C PHE A 88 -8.05 -0.43 13.05
N VAL A 89 -8.59 0.80 13.08
CA VAL A 89 -8.17 1.88 13.98
C VAL A 89 -9.41 2.44 14.68
N ASN A 90 -9.36 2.62 15.98
CA ASN A 90 -10.47 3.19 16.77
C ASN A 90 -11.83 2.54 16.49
N ASN A 91 -11.86 1.20 16.39
CA ASN A 91 -13.06 0.40 16.05
C ASN A 91 -13.65 0.67 14.65
N LYS A 92 -12.86 1.24 13.74
CA LYS A 92 -13.27 1.49 12.35
C LYS A 92 -12.33 0.82 11.36
N TYR A 93 -12.89 0.25 10.30
CA TYR A 93 -12.09 -0.21 9.17
C TYR A 93 -11.87 0.92 8.19
N ARG A 94 -10.66 1.06 7.69
CA ARG A 94 -10.32 2.02 6.65
C ARG A 94 -9.18 1.57 5.75
N LEU A 95 -9.05 2.21 4.61
CA LEU A 95 -7.89 2.12 3.73
C LEU A 95 -6.86 3.19 4.10
N ILE A 96 -5.62 3.03 3.61
CA ILE A 96 -4.61 4.09 3.70
C ILE A 96 -4.97 5.23 2.75
N THR A 97 -4.59 6.44 3.15
CA THR A 97 -4.73 7.65 2.32
C THR A 97 -3.55 7.80 1.35
N PRO A 98 -3.62 8.68 0.32
CA PRO A 98 -2.46 8.99 -0.51
C PRO A 98 -1.27 9.54 0.26
N ILE A 99 -1.49 10.32 1.31
CA ILE A 99 -0.43 10.85 2.18
C ILE A 99 0.25 9.69 2.94
N GLU A 100 -0.53 8.78 3.51
CA GLU A 100 0.02 7.61 4.18
C GLU A 100 0.77 6.68 3.21
N ALA A 101 0.29 6.58 1.97
CA ALA A 101 0.98 5.85 0.91
C ALA A 101 2.33 6.50 0.54
N GLU A 102 2.39 7.84 0.49
CA GLU A 102 3.62 8.59 0.29
C GLU A 102 4.60 8.36 1.45
N ARG A 103 4.14 8.46 2.70
CA ARG A 103 4.94 8.17 3.90
C ARG A 103 5.46 6.73 3.91
N LEU A 104 4.65 5.75 3.46
CA LEU A 104 5.04 4.35 3.37
C LEU A 104 6.21 4.11 2.39
N GLN A 105 6.35 4.97 1.38
CA GLN A 105 7.45 4.98 0.41
C GLN A 105 8.52 6.03 0.74
N ASP A 106 8.44 6.63 1.93
CA ASP A 106 9.38 7.65 2.43
C ASP A 106 9.42 8.91 1.54
N PHE A 107 8.27 9.28 0.96
CA PHE A 107 8.09 10.57 0.29
C PHE A 107 7.51 11.60 1.27
N PRO A 108 7.80 12.90 1.07
CA PRO A 108 7.12 13.96 1.79
C PRO A 108 5.60 13.95 1.53
N ASP A 109 4.84 14.41 2.51
CA ASP A 109 3.38 14.58 2.37
C ASP A 109 3.05 15.44 1.16
N ASP A 110 1.99 15.04 0.43
CA ASP A 110 1.49 15.72 -0.77
C ASP A 110 2.47 15.83 -1.94
N TRP A 111 3.56 15.04 -1.93
CA TRP A 111 4.54 15.00 -3.03
C TRP A 111 3.88 14.74 -4.39
N THR A 112 2.88 13.88 -4.43
CA THR A 112 2.18 13.53 -5.66
C THR A 112 0.86 14.26 -5.85
N ALA A 113 0.51 15.21 -4.97
CA ALA A 113 -0.79 15.89 -5.00
C ALA A 113 -1.01 16.74 -6.26
N LYS A 114 0.06 17.27 -6.85
CA LYS A 114 -0.03 18.20 -7.98
C LYS A 114 0.90 17.80 -9.11
N LYS A 115 0.52 18.12 -10.34
CA LYS A 115 1.38 17.98 -11.53
C LYS A 115 1.35 19.24 -12.39
N LYS A 116 2.47 19.56 -13.00
CA LYS A 116 2.60 20.63 -14.00
C LYS A 116 2.34 20.04 -15.38
N LEU A 117 1.45 20.66 -16.14
CA LEU A 117 1.15 20.31 -17.54
C LEU A 117 2.16 21.01 -18.48
N SER A 118 2.18 20.54 -19.76
CA SER A 118 3.04 21.10 -20.80
C SER A 118 2.79 22.59 -21.08
N ASN A 119 1.58 23.06 -20.86
CA ASN A 119 1.21 24.48 -20.98
C ASN A 119 1.59 25.32 -19.74
N GLY A 120 2.27 24.73 -18.74
CA GLY A 120 2.70 25.40 -17.52
C GLY A 120 1.66 25.44 -16.40
N SER A 121 0.41 25.05 -16.63
CA SER A 121 -0.62 25.02 -15.58
C SER A 121 -0.36 23.89 -14.57
N ILE A 122 -0.76 24.14 -13.31
CA ILE A 122 -0.67 23.15 -12.23
C ILE A 122 -2.08 22.61 -11.98
N VAL A 123 -2.22 21.30 -11.95
CA VAL A 123 -3.49 20.62 -11.71
C VAL A 123 -3.35 19.59 -10.59
N GLU A 124 -4.46 19.35 -9.88
CA GLU A 124 -4.55 18.31 -8.86
C GLU A 124 -4.46 16.93 -9.49
N VAL A 125 -3.82 16.00 -8.77
CA VAL A 125 -3.73 14.59 -9.14
C VAL A 125 -4.77 13.81 -8.35
N SER A 126 -5.52 12.95 -9.02
CA SER A 126 -6.53 12.12 -8.35
C SER A 126 -5.89 11.12 -7.39
N ASP A 127 -6.59 10.78 -6.30
CA ASP A 127 -6.12 9.80 -5.32
C ASP A 127 -5.74 8.46 -5.97
N LYS A 128 -6.55 7.99 -6.93
CA LYS A 128 -6.26 6.76 -7.68
C LYS A 128 -4.89 6.83 -8.38
N MET A 129 -4.56 7.98 -8.96
CA MET A 129 -3.28 8.16 -9.64
C MET A 129 -2.13 8.31 -8.63
N ARG A 130 -2.35 8.98 -7.50
CA ARG A 130 -1.39 9.07 -6.41
C ARG A 130 -1.04 7.68 -5.88
N MET A 131 -2.04 6.83 -5.61
CA MET A 131 -1.85 5.43 -5.20
C MET A 131 -1.09 4.62 -6.26
N PHE A 132 -1.42 4.81 -7.54
CA PHE A 132 -0.71 4.15 -8.64
C PHE A 132 0.77 4.55 -8.69
N PHE A 133 1.10 5.82 -8.46
CA PHE A 133 2.49 6.29 -8.41
C PHE A 133 3.24 5.63 -7.26
N MET A 134 2.65 5.59 -6.07
CA MET A 134 3.28 4.97 -4.90
C MET A 134 3.44 3.46 -5.03
N GLY A 135 2.51 2.78 -5.70
CA GLY A 135 2.65 1.36 -6.02
C GLY A 135 3.75 1.03 -7.03
N ASN A 136 4.23 2.02 -7.80
CA ASN A 136 5.38 1.91 -8.71
C ASN A 136 6.66 2.51 -8.12
N ALA A 137 6.57 3.23 -7.00
CA ALA A 137 7.71 3.88 -6.39
C ALA A 137 8.66 2.88 -5.72
N LEU A 138 9.89 3.32 -5.55
CA LEU A 138 10.87 2.71 -4.64
C LEU A 138 10.96 3.57 -3.38
N VAL A 139 11.15 2.93 -2.23
CA VAL A 139 11.38 3.64 -0.96
C VAL A 139 12.62 4.53 -1.10
N THR A 140 12.45 5.84 -0.90
CA THR A 140 13.49 6.82 -1.25
C THR A 140 14.76 6.63 -0.43
N GLU A 141 14.66 6.30 0.87
CA GLU A 141 15.82 6.06 1.72
C GLU A 141 16.63 4.83 1.25
N ILE A 142 15.97 3.76 0.76
CA ILE A 142 16.69 2.61 0.18
C ILE A 142 17.50 3.01 -1.05
N VAL A 143 16.92 3.83 -1.93
CA VAL A 143 17.61 4.32 -3.14
C VAL A 143 18.81 5.20 -2.76
N LYS A 144 18.65 6.02 -1.74
CA LYS A 144 19.71 6.87 -1.19
C LYS A 144 20.87 6.04 -0.63
N GLU A 145 20.57 5.02 0.18
CA GLU A 145 21.58 4.10 0.72
C GLU A 145 22.34 3.36 -0.39
N ILE A 146 21.64 2.86 -1.41
CA ILE A 146 22.28 2.23 -2.57
C ILE A 146 23.24 3.22 -3.25
N GLY A 147 22.83 4.49 -3.43
CA GLY A 147 23.66 5.53 -4.00
C GLY A 147 24.94 5.79 -3.18
N TYR A 148 24.88 5.76 -1.86
CA TYR A 148 26.07 5.86 -1.01
C TYR A 148 27.04 4.70 -1.19
N PHE A 149 26.53 3.47 -1.28
CA PHE A 149 27.35 2.28 -1.51
C PHE A 149 28.05 2.32 -2.87
N ILE A 150 27.34 2.72 -3.94
CA ILE A 150 27.93 2.83 -5.28
C ILE A 150 29.09 3.84 -5.28
N ARG A 151 28.90 5.01 -4.67
CA ARG A 151 29.97 6.03 -4.57
C ARG A 151 31.22 5.56 -3.82
N LYS A 152 31.06 4.71 -2.81
CA LYS A 152 32.22 4.15 -2.08
C LYS A 152 33.02 3.20 -2.95
N VAL A 153 32.36 2.41 -3.81
CA VAL A 153 33.03 1.45 -4.70
C VAL A 153 33.77 2.15 -5.85
N GLU A 154 33.34 3.34 -6.31
CA GLU A 154 33.97 4.09 -7.37
C GLU A 154 35.22 4.85 -6.89
N VAL A 155 35.48 4.98 -5.61
CA VAL A 155 36.59 5.74 -5.00
C VAL A 155 37.72 4.81 -4.53
N GLU A 156 37.52 3.51 -4.50
CA GLU A 156 38.56 2.48 -4.25
C GLU A 156 39.17 1.97 -5.56
#